data_06b4e3f18c942504e8aaa16b7062115f
#
_entry.id   06b4e3f18c942504e8aaa16b7062115f
#
_cell.length_a   1.000
_cell.length_b   1.000
_cell.length_c   1.000
_cell.angle_alpha   90.00
_cell.angle_beta   90.00
_cell.angle_gamma   90.00
#
_symmetry.space_group_name_H-M   'P 1'
#
loop_
_entity.id
_entity.type
_entity.pdbx_description
1 polymer ?
#
loop_
_entity_poly.entity_id
_entity_poly.type
_entity_poly.pdbx_seq_one_letter_code
_entity_poly.pdbx_strand_id
1 'polypeptide(L)'
;MDFLPISLLKVETVADRTKAFFFTKPDGFSFRAGQYVMIRIPSERLVEPDVRSGMRPISIASAPGDRELTFVMRAGSTGFKKTMWNLVPGETIGVGGPLGNATVPEEENRPIAILCGGVGIAPARSMIRDAVSKGDRRKYVLFSSNRTLRDAPCHEELLSTDLPGYSYVWTLTKAENEPSQKGEERGYITAEMIERHLPEWREALYYVIGAPAFADSMKSVLLGMGVVPENVHMDPFAGLTGSGSKNVA
;
A
#
# COMPACT_ATOMS: atom_id res chain seq x y z
N MET A 1 4.53 19.91 -12.72
CA MET A 1 5.09 19.12 -11.60
C MET A 1 6.55 18.88 -11.92
N ASP A 2 7.42 19.30 -11.03
CA ASP A 2 8.85 19.08 -11.16
C ASP A 2 9.19 17.66 -10.71
N PHE A 3 10.16 17.05 -11.39
CA PHE A 3 10.62 15.71 -11.10
C PHE A 3 12.07 15.75 -10.62
N LEU A 4 12.30 15.29 -9.40
CA LEU A 4 13.62 15.12 -8.82
C LEU A 4 14.21 13.77 -9.24
N PRO A 5 15.51 13.69 -9.56
CA PRO A 5 16.16 12.42 -9.86
C PRO A 5 16.34 11.60 -8.58
N ILE A 6 16.01 10.30 -8.67
CA ILE A 6 16.28 9.30 -7.64
C ILE A 6 16.97 8.10 -8.27
N SER A 7 18.00 7.59 -7.61
CA SER A 7 18.80 6.45 -8.10
C SER A 7 18.41 5.17 -7.36
N LEU A 8 18.26 4.07 -8.09
CA LEU A 8 18.00 2.76 -7.51
C LEU A 8 19.21 2.29 -6.70
N LEU A 9 18.99 1.92 -5.47
CA LEU A 9 20.02 1.39 -4.55
C LEU A 9 20.03 -0.14 -4.54
N LYS A 10 18.86 -0.74 -4.37
CA LYS A 10 18.67 -2.19 -4.36
C LYS A 10 17.25 -2.58 -4.70
N VAL A 11 17.08 -3.87 -5.00
CA VAL A 11 15.78 -4.51 -5.23
C VAL A 11 15.69 -5.78 -4.40
N GLU A 12 14.56 -6.00 -3.74
CA GLU A 12 14.29 -7.20 -2.95
C GLU A 12 12.98 -7.86 -3.42
N THR A 13 12.96 -9.19 -3.48
CA THR A 13 11.71 -9.94 -3.70
C THR A 13 10.97 -10.04 -2.37
N VAL A 14 9.75 -9.49 -2.29
CA VAL A 14 8.95 -9.42 -1.06
C VAL A 14 7.70 -10.29 -1.09
N ALA A 15 7.35 -10.85 -2.26
CA ALA A 15 6.33 -11.88 -2.47
C ALA A 15 6.45 -12.44 -3.89
N ASP A 16 5.64 -13.45 -4.22
CA ASP A 16 5.60 -13.96 -5.59
C ASP A 16 5.25 -12.84 -6.57
N ARG A 17 6.07 -12.71 -7.62
CA ARG A 17 5.97 -11.65 -8.64
C ARG A 17 5.86 -10.22 -8.06
N THR A 18 6.43 -9.98 -6.86
CA THR A 18 6.35 -8.67 -6.19
C THR A 18 7.73 -8.29 -5.65
N LYS A 19 8.20 -7.11 -6.02
CA LYS A 19 9.49 -6.56 -5.61
C LYS A 19 9.31 -5.26 -4.83
N ALA A 20 10.20 -5.04 -3.86
CA ALA A 20 10.47 -3.74 -3.24
C ALA A 20 11.68 -3.11 -3.93
N PHE A 21 11.55 -1.86 -4.32
CA PHE A 21 12.57 -1.05 -4.96
C PHE A 21 12.98 0.06 -4.00
N PHE A 22 14.26 0.14 -3.69
CA PHE A 22 14.83 1.11 -2.75
C PHE A 22 15.60 2.16 -3.54
N PHE A 23 15.23 3.41 -3.38
CA PHE A 23 15.85 4.55 -4.08
C PHE A 23 16.43 5.56 -3.10
N THR A 24 17.38 6.36 -3.59
CA THR A 24 17.84 7.53 -2.86
C THR A 24 16.66 8.45 -2.57
N LYS A 25 16.65 9.05 -1.38
CA LYS A 25 15.68 10.09 -1.03
C LYS A 25 16.33 11.45 -1.28
N PRO A 26 15.75 12.33 -2.12
CA PRO A 26 16.31 13.64 -2.38
C PRO A 26 16.37 14.49 -1.11
N ASP A 27 17.40 15.31 -1.00
CA ASP A 27 17.51 16.28 0.10
C ASP A 27 16.29 17.19 0.15
N GLY A 28 15.74 17.38 1.34
CA GLY A 28 14.54 18.18 1.56
C GLY A 28 13.24 17.52 1.10
N PHE A 29 13.26 16.32 0.53
CA PHE A 29 12.04 15.60 0.18
C PHE A 29 11.32 15.10 1.44
N SER A 30 10.18 15.71 1.75
CA SER A 30 9.33 15.34 2.89
C SER A 30 7.97 14.86 2.41
N PHE A 31 7.39 13.91 3.15
CA PHE A 31 6.06 13.37 2.89
C PHE A 31 5.44 12.89 4.20
N ARG A 32 4.14 12.62 4.17
CA ARG A 32 3.42 11.97 5.28
C ARG A 32 3.16 10.50 4.91
N ALA A 33 3.21 9.61 5.90
CA ALA A 33 2.90 8.20 5.71
C ALA A 33 1.50 8.02 5.10
N GLY A 34 1.39 7.17 4.08
CA GLY A 34 0.17 6.97 3.28
C GLY A 34 0.13 7.74 1.96
N GLN A 35 1.03 8.69 1.74
CA GLN A 35 1.11 9.43 0.48
C GLN A 35 1.75 8.60 -0.65
N TYR A 36 1.55 9.06 -1.88
CA TYR A 36 2.14 8.53 -3.09
C TYR A 36 2.92 9.58 -3.87
N VAL A 37 3.65 9.16 -4.87
CA VAL A 37 4.39 10.02 -5.81
C VAL A 37 4.04 9.66 -7.24
N MET A 38 4.31 10.58 -8.16
CA MET A 38 4.39 10.26 -9.59
C MET A 38 5.82 9.82 -9.91
N ILE A 39 5.97 8.59 -10.36
CA ILE A 39 7.24 8.12 -10.96
C ILE A 39 7.21 8.41 -12.44
N ARG A 40 8.31 8.93 -12.98
CA ARG A 40 8.52 9.16 -14.40
C ARG A 40 9.76 8.42 -14.88
N ILE A 41 9.56 7.57 -15.87
CA ILE A 41 10.63 6.98 -16.68
C ILE A 41 10.51 7.62 -18.07
N PRO A 42 11.55 8.27 -18.60
CA PRO A 42 11.53 8.83 -19.96
C PRO A 42 11.11 7.81 -20.99
N SER A 43 10.29 8.21 -21.96
CA SER A 43 9.68 7.29 -22.93
C SER A 43 10.71 6.51 -23.74
N GLU A 44 11.85 7.13 -24.04
CA GLU A 44 12.99 6.53 -24.76
C GLU A 44 13.72 5.43 -23.96
N ARG A 45 13.50 5.37 -22.64
CA ARG A 45 14.06 4.34 -21.77
C ARG A 45 13.08 3.18 -21.51
N LEU A 46 11.84 3.30 -21.97
CA LEU A 46 10.87 2.23 -21.81
C LEU A 46 11.25 1.05 -22.73
N VAL A 47 11.24 -0.16 -22.17
CA VAL A 47 11.52 -1.39 -22.95
C VAL A 47 10.48 -1.67 -24.02
N GLU A 48 9.30 -1.05 -23.92
CA GLU A 48 8.23 -1.05 -24.91
C GLU A 48 7.32 0.18 -24.71
N PRO A 49 6.53 0.58 -25.72
CA PRO A 49 5.59 1.69 -25.58
C PRO A 49 4.63 1.53 -24.41
N ASP A 50 4.31 2.65 -23.76
CA ASP A 50 3.41 2.69 -22.61
C ASP A 50 2.32 3.74 -22.82
N VAL A 51 1.06 3.36 -22.58
CA VAL A 51 -0.12 4.22 -22.80
C VAL A 51 -0.15 5.48 -21.92
N ARG A 52 0.64 5.54 -20.84
CA ARG A 52 0.77 6.70 -19.96
C ARG A 52 2.17 7.32 -20.04
N SER A 53 2.84 7.17 -21.16
CA SER A 53 4.14 7.81 -21.45
C SER A 53 5.17 7.67 -20.32
N GLY A 54 5.24 6.49 -19.69
CA GLY A 54 6.20 6.20 -18.63
C GLY A 54 5.90 6.87 -17.28
N MET A 55 4.70 7.38 -17.04
CA MET A 55 4.32 7.96 -15.74
C MET A 55 3.31 7.10 -14.98
N ARG A 56 3.54 6.93 -13.68
CA ARG A 56 2.61 6.21 -12.78
C ARG A 56 2.58 6.81 -11.38
N PRO A 57 1.38 6.90 -10.78
CA PRO A 57 1.25 7.09 -9.33
C PRO A 57 1.71 5.80 -8.63
N ILE A 58 2.60 5.91 -7.68
CA ILE A 58 3.12 4.79 -6.88
C ILE A 58 3.14 5.23 -5.41
N SER A 59 2.51 4.44 -4.56
CA SER A 59 2.48 4.69 -3.11
C SER A 59 3.85 4.50 -2.50
N ILE A 60 4.21 5.39 -1.57
CA ILE A 60 5.45 5.29 -0.81
C ILE A 60 5.27 4.20 0.26
N ALA A 61 6.22 3.26 0.32
CA ALA A 61 6.21 2.16 1.29
C ALA A 61 7.22 2.35 2.44
N SER A 62 8.15 3.31 2.32
CA SER A 62 9.04 3.73 3.41
C SER A 62 8.34 4.66 4.40
N ALA A 63 8.83 4.77 5.64
CA ALA A 63 8.40 5.81 6.56
C ALA A 63 8.97 7.18 6.16
N PRO A 64 8.33 8.29 6.57
CA PRO A 64 8.87 9.64 6.32
C PRO A 64 10.28 9.86 6.88
N GLY A 65 10.62 9.22 8.00
CA GLY A 65 11.94 9.28 8.63
C GLY A 65 13.02 8.40 8.00
N ASP A 66 12.65 7.49 7.09
CA ASP A 66 13.60 6.59 6.43
C ASP A 66 14.54 7.38 5.50
N ARG A 67 15.78 6.89 5.35
CA ARG A 67 16.80 7.49 4.48
C ARG A 67 16.57 7.21 3.01
N GLU A 68 15.71 6.25 2.69
CA GLU A 68 15.44 5.76 1.34
C GLU A 68 13.96 5.89 1.02
N LEU A 69 13.63 6.11 -0.26
CA LEU A 69 12.28 5.94 -0.76
C LEU A 69 12.10 4.48 -1.19
N THR A 70 11.10 3.82 -0.63
CA THR A 70 10.77 2.43 -0.98
C THR A 70 9.44 2.37 -1.72
N PHE A 71 9.41 1.63 -2.83
CA PHE A 71 8.20 1.34 -3.59
C PHE A 71 8.00 -0.16 -3.73
N VAL A 72 6.76 -0.63 -3.52
CA VAL A 72 6.40 -2.04 -3.72
C VAL A 72 5.56 -2.17 -4.97
N MET A 73 5.98 -3.06 -5.88
CA MET A 73 5.29 -3.24 -7.15
C MET A 73 5.20 -4.72 -7.53
N ARG A 74 4.02 -5.11 -8.02
CA ARG A 74 3.82 -6.42 -8.66
C ARG A 74 4.17 -6.34 -10.13
N ALA A 75 4.81 -7.39 -10.65
CA ALA A 75 5.08 -7.55 -12.08
C ALA A 75 3.80 -7.35 -12.92
N GLY A 76 3.96 -6.82 -14.12
CA GLY A 76 2.85 -6.57 -15.03
C GLY A 76 3.32 -6.39 -16.46
N SER A 77 2.37 -6.23 -17.38
CA SER A 77 2.60 -6.25 -18.83
C SER A 77 2.83 -4.88 -19.45
N THR A 78 2.72 -3.77 -18.71
CA THR A 78 2.91 -2.43 -19.29
C THR A 78 4.40 -2.09 -19.44
N GLY A 79 4.75 -1.28 -20.43
CA GLY A 79 6.12 -0.83 -20.66
C GLY A 79 6.77 -0.24 -19.40
N PHE A 80 6.02 0.60 -18.65
CA PHE A 80 6.47 1.11 -17.36
C PHE A 80 6.84 -0.01 -16.38
N LYS A 81 5.94 -0.98 -16.16
CA LYS A 81 6.19 -2.06 -15.20
C LYS A 81 7.34 -2.97 -15.61
N LYS A 82 7.47 -3.27 -16.90
CA LYS A 82 8.59 -4.06 -17.44
C LYS A 82 9.91 -3.32 -17.26
N THR A 83 9.94 -2.00 -17.52
CA THR A 83 11.13 -1.19 -17.33
C THR A 83 11.53 -1.13 -15.85
N MET A 84 10.57 -0.81 -14.97
CA MET A 84 10.83 -0.83 -13.51
C MET A 84 11.36 -2.18 -13.04
N TRP A 85 10.82 -3.28 -13.57
CA TRP A 85 11.20 -4.64 -13.18
C TRP A 85 12.64 -5.00 -13.53
N ASN A 86 13.16 -4.39 -14.61
CA ASN A 86 14.50 -4.61 -15.14
C ASN A 86 15.54 -3.58 -14.67
N LEU A 87 15.14 -2.57 -13.87
CA LEU A 87 16.09 -1.60 -13.35
C LEU A 87 17.18 -2.30 -12.52
N VAL A 88 18.40 -1.82 -12.69
CA VAL A 88 19.56 -2.27 -11.93
C VAL A 88 20.07 -1.14 -11.01
N PRO A 89 20.74 -1.47 -9.88
CA PRO A 89 21.33 -0.46 -9.00
C PRO A 89 22.19 0.56 -9.76
N GLY A 90 22.04 1.84 -9.41
CA GLY A 90 22.69 2.99 -10.08
C GLY A 90 21.81 3.67 -11.13
N GLU A 91 20.80 3.02 -11.68
CA GLU A 91 19.89 3.64 -12.63
C GLU A 91 18.99 4.68 -11.96
N THR A 92 18.73 5.77 -12.70
CA THR A 92 18.00 6.95 -12.19
C THR A 92 16.65 7.09 -12.87
N ILE A 93 15.62 7.42 -12.09
CA ILE A 93 14.25 7.74 -12.56
C ILE A 93 13.82 9.07 -11.94
N GLY A 94 12.69 9.63 -12.40
CA GLY A 94 12.14 10.87 -11.83
C GLY A 94 11.07 10.61 -10.79
N VAL A 95 11.07 11.35 -9.68
CA VAL A 95 10.01 11.37 -8.67
C VAL A 95 9.42 12.77 -8.55
N GLY A 96 8.09 12.88 -8.60
CA GLY A 96 7.33 14.11 -8.40
C GLY A 96 6.25 13.94 -7.34
N GLY A 97 6.07 14.92 -6.50
CA GLY A 97 5.14 14.87 -5.35
C GLY A 97 5.78 15.39 -4.06
N PRO A 98 5.29 15.02 -2.85
CA PRO A 98 4.28 13.97 -2.59
C PRO A 98 2.84 14.41 -2.94
N LEU A 99 1.96 13.42 -3.07
CA LEU A 99 0.54 13.58 -3.41
C LEU A 99 -0.31 12.67 -2.52
N GLY A 100 -1.61 12.96 -2.44
CA GLY A 100 -2.59 12.17 -1.69
C GLY A 100 -2.81 12.65 -0.26
N ASN A 101 -4.02 12.34 0.25
CA ASN A 101 -4.51 12.80 1.55
C ASN A 101 -4.86 11.66 2.52
N ALA A 102 -4.65 10.39 2.13
CA ALA A 102 -4.90 9.23 2.99
C ALA A 102 -3.78 9.09 4.02
N THR A 103 -3.66 10.07 4.91
CA THR A 103 -2.62 10.14 5.96
C THR A 103 -3.24 10.05 7.33
N VAL A 104 -2.54 9.39 8.27
CA VAL A 104 -3.01 9.27 9.66
C VAL A 104 -2.90 10.63 10.37
N PRO A 105 -3.99 11.16 10.98
CA PRO A 105 -3.95 12.39 11.75
C PRO A 105 -3.06 12.25 12.99
N GLU A 106 -2.30 13.29 13.34
CA GLU A 106 -1.40 13.26 14.51
C GLU A 106 -2.12 13.56 15.82
N GLU A 107 -3.18 14.36 15.78
CA GLU A 107 -3.87 14.88 16.97
C GLU A 107 -5.03 13.99 17.47
N GLU A 108 -5.35 12.88 16.79
CA GLU A 108 -6.46 12.00 17.14
C GLU A 108 -5.97 10.73 17.83
N ASN A 109 -6.55 10.38 18.98
CA ASN A 109 -6.25 9.16 19.75
C ASN A 109 -7.13 7.96 19.39
N ARG A 110 -7.75 7.98 18.22
CA ARG A 110 -8.66 6.94 17.76
C ARG A 110 -7.90 5.70 17.27
N PRO A 111 -8.48 4.51 17.38
CA PRO A 111 -7.93 3.32 16.74
C PRO A 111 -7.81 3.50 15.23
N ILE A 112 -6.76 2.95 14.66
CA ILE A 112 -6.47 2.98 13.22
C ILE A 112 -6.66 1.57 12.65
N ALA A 113 -7.58 1.42 11.72
CA ALA A 113 -7.82 0.18 10.99
C ALA A 113 -7.37 0.36 9.54
N ILE A 114 -6.42 -0.46 9.08
CA ILE A 114 -5.94 -0.43 7.70
C ILE A 114 -6.38 -1.72 7.02
N LEU A 115 -7.22 -1.61 6.00
CA LEU A 115 -7.68 -2.74 5.20
C LEU A 115 -6.98 -2.69 3.84
N CYS A 116 -6.13 -3.65 3.54
CA CYS A 116 -5.38 -3.64 2.30
C CYS A 116 -5.43 -4.99 1.55
N GLY A 117 -5.28 -4.92 0.22
CA GLY A 117 -5.21 -6.08 -0.65
C GLY A 117 -3.96 -6.09 -1.53
N GLY A 118 -3.19 -7.17 -1.49
CA GLY A 118 -1.99 -7.34 -2.31
C GLY A 118 -0.98 -6.19 -2.16
N VAL A 119 -0.65 -5.50 -3.27
CA VAL A 119 0.30 -4.36 -3.23
C VAL A 119 -0.26 -3.09 -2.55
N GLY A 120 -1.53 -3.09 -2.13
CA GLY A 120 -2.09 -2.09 -1.22
C GLY A 120 -1.38 -2.03 0.13
N ILE A 121 -0.55 -3.01 0.41
CA ILE A 121 0.34 -3.02 1.57
C ILE A 121 1.35 -1.86 1.58
N ALA A 122 1.70 -1.27 0.43
CA ALA A 122 2.75 -0.26 0.37
C ALA A 122 2.49 0.97 1.27
N PRO A 123 1.37 1.71 1.15
CA PRO A 123 1.09 2.81 2.07
C PRO A 123 0.77 2.33 3.49
N ALA A 124 0.18 1.13 3.66
CA ALA A 124 -0.02 0.53 4.98
C ALA A 124 1.31 0.32 5.71
N ARG A 125 2.30 -0.25 5.02
CA ARG A 125 3.67 -0.42 5.54
C ARG A 125 4.29 0.93 5.95
N SER A 126 4.12 1.96 5.11
CA SER A 126 4.58 3.32 5.45
C SER A 126 3.97 3.83 6.75
N MET A 127 2.64 3.68 6.93
CA MET A 127 1.92 4.10 8.13
C MET A 127 2.38 3.34 9.38
N ILE A 128 2.53 2.02 9.30
CA ILE A 128 2.98 1.19 10.43
C ILE A 128 4.43 1.53 10.82
N ARG A 129 5.33 1.66 9.83
CA ARG A 129 6.73 2.04 10.09
C ARG A 129 6.86 3.45 10.68
N ASP A 130 6.02 4.40 10.24
CA ASP A 130 5.98 5.75 10.82
C ASP A 130 5.50 5.71 12.27
N ALA A 131 4.45 4.92 12.56
CA ALA A 131 3.96 4.71 13.93
C ALA A 131 5.05 4.11 14.84
N VAL A 132 5.79 3.11 14.36
CA VAL A 132 6.95 2.54 15.09
C VAL A 132 8.00 3.62 15.36
N SER A 133 8.40 4.37 14.34
CA SER A 133 9.46 5.39 14.46
C SER A 133 9.10 6.52 15.42
N LYS A 134 7.81 6.83 15.56
CA LYS A 134 7.26 7.86 16.47
C LYS A 134 6.94 7.32 17.87
N GLY A 135 7.01 6.01 18.08
CA GLY A 135 6.55 5.38 19.32
C GLY A 135 5.07 5.61 19.57
N ASP A 136 4.26 5.58 18.50
CA ASP A 136 2.81 5.81 18.58
C ASP A 136 2.15 4.74 19.47
N ARG A 137 1.28 5.16 20.37
CA ARG A 137 0.60 4.28 21.34
C ARG A 137 -0.85 3.97 20.98
N ARG A 138 -1.33 4.50 19.85
CA ARG A 138 -2.68 4.19 19.36
C ARG A 138 -2.79 2.71 19.01
N LYS A 139 -4.01 2.22 19.01
CA LYS A 139 -4.28 0.87 18.52
C LYS A 139 -4.25 0.89 16.99
N TYR A 140 -3.42 0.02 16.40
CA TYR A 140 -3.34 -0.21 14.96
C TYR A 140 -3.76 -1.64 14.64
N VAL A 141 -4.73 -1.81 13.76
CA VAL A 141 -5.09 -3.14 13.25
C VAL A 141 -4.94 -3.13 11.73
N LEU A 142 -3.99 -3.92 11.25
CA LEU A 142 -3.74 -4.12 9.82
C LEU A 142 -4.43 -5.40 9.35
N PHE A 143 -5.45 -5.26 8.52
CA PHE A 143 -6.09 -6.36 7.81
C PHE A 143 -5.50 -6.47 6.41
N SER A 144 -4.81 -7.57 6.11
CA SER A 144 -4.17 -7.80 4.81
C SER A 144 -4.77 -9.02 4.12
N SER A 145 -5.43 -8.80 2.98
CA SER A 145 -6.05 -9.86 2.19
C SER A 145 -5.19 -10.23 0.98
N ASN A 146 -4.81 -11.50 0.91
CA ASN A 146 -4.02 -12.05 -0.18
C ASN A 146 -4.63 -13.37 -0.68
N ARG A 147 -4.19 -13.88 -1.84
CA ARG A 147 -4.69 -15.16 -2.35
C ARG A 147 -4.09 -16.34 -1.60
N THR A 148 -2.77 -16.31 -1.46
CA THR A 148 -1.96 -17.27 -0.72
C THR A 148 -0.91 -16.52 0.08
N LEU A 149 -0.20 -17.19 0.99
CA LEU A 149 0.89 -16.59 1.76
C LEU A 149 2.03 -16.13 0.84
N ARG A 150 2.29 -16.85 -0.24
CA ARG A 150 3.31 -16.47 -1.24
C ARG A 150 2.98 -15.16 -1.96
N ASP A 151 1.70 -14.78 -2.02
CA ASP A 151 1.24 -13.52 -2.62
C ASP A 151 1.25 -12.34 -1.64
N ALA A 152 1.57 -12.55 -0.35
CA ALA A 152 1.50 -11.55 0.72
C ALA A 152 2.81 -10.75 0.84
N PRO A 153 2.90 -9.52 0.29
CA PRO A 153 4.15 -8.76 0.34
C PRO A 153 4.46 -8.27 1.75
N CYS A 154 5.74 -8.29 2.11
CA CYS A 154 6.25 -7.80 3.39
C CYS A 154 5.66 -8.53 4.62
N HIS A 155 5.15 -9.76 4.44
CA HIS A 155 4.45 -10.50 5.49
C HIS A 155 5.28 -10.67 6.76
N GLU A 156 6.51 -11.18 6.65
CA GLU A 156 7.40 -11.43 7.79
C GLU A 156 7.78 -10.14 8.54
N GLU A 157 8.03 -9.04 7.81
CA GLU A 157 8.30 -7.74 8.41
C GLU A 157 7.10 -7.26 9.24
N LEU A 158 5.89 -7.36 8.68
CA LEU A 158 4.67 -6.89 9.34
C LEU A 158 4.28 -7.81 10.52
N LEU A 159 4.54 -9.11 10.40
CA LEU A 159 4.30 -10.07 11.48
C LEU A 159 5.23 -9.84 12.67
N SER A 160 6.48 -9.46 12.41
CA SER A 160 7.51 -9.20 13.42
C SER A 160 7.57 -7.76 13.91
N THR A 161 6.62 -6.90 13.51
CA THR A 161 6.58 -5.49 13.91
C THR A 161 6.37 -5.34 15.41
N ASP A 162 7.29 -4.67 16.09
CA ASP A 162 7.20 -4.32 17.49
C ASP A 162 6.63 -2.89 17.64
N LEU A 163 5.31 -2.82 17.80
CA LEU A 163 4.57 -1.57 18.08
C LEU A 163 3.50 -1.88 19.13
N PRO A 164 3.52 -1.23 20.31
CA PRO A 164 2.47 -1.40 21.31
C PRO A 164 1.08 -1.12 20.74
N GLY A 165 0.13 -2.05 20.93
CA GLY A 165 -1.23 -1.90 20.40
C GLY A 165 -1.39 -2.25 18.92
N TYR A 166 -0.37 -2.77 18.26
CA TYR A 166 -0.45 -3.25 16.88
C TYR A 166 -0.94 -4.70 16.82
N SER A 167 -1.80 -4.96 15.85
CA SER A 167 -2.24 -6.30 15.48
C SER A 167 -2.20 -6.47 13.97
N TYR A 168 -1.60 -7.57 13.52
CA TYR A 168 -1.58 -7.95 12.11
C TYR A 168 -2.51 -9.14 11.89
N VAL A 169 -3.57 -8.92 11.12
CA VAL A 169 -4.58 -9.91 10.72
C VAL A 169 -4.40 -10.15 9.23
N TRP A 170 -3.93 -11.33 8.85
CA TRP A 170 -3.82 -11.68 7.45
C TRP A 170 -4.84 -12.75 7.10
N THR A 171 -5.49 -12.58 5.96
CA THR A 171 -6.47 -13.55 5.47
C THR A 171 -6.10 -14.03 4.07
N LEU A 172 -6.29 -15.33 3.84
CA LEU A 172 -5.96 -16.01 2.59
C LEU A 172 -7.23 -16.48 1.88
N THR A 173 -7.43 -16.00 0.65
CA THR A 173 -8.67 -16.28 -0.10
C THR A 173 -8.59 -17.54 -0.97
N LYS A 174 -7.41 -18.16 -1.13
CA LYS A 174 -7.15 -19.36 -1.95
C LYS A 174 -6.18 -20.35 -1.30
N ALA A 175 -6.23 -20.48 0.01
CA ALA A 175 -5.34 -21.38 0.75
C ALA A 175 -6.08 -22.63 1.28
N GLU A 176 -7.08 -23.10 0.55
CA GLU A 176 -7.95 -24.22 0.97
C GLU A 176 -7.19 -25.51 1.29
N ASN A 177 -6.07 -25.74 0.61
CA ASN A 177 -5.24 -26.93 0.75
C ASN A 177 -3.92 -26.67 1.54
N GLU A 178 -3.73 -25.47 2.11
CA GLU A 178 -2.54 -25.15 2.88
C GLU A 178 -2.84 -25.33 4.39
N PRO A 179 -1.86 -25.82 5.21
CA PRO A 179 -2.04 -25.85 6.65
C PRO A 179 -2.26 -24.44 7.19
N SER A 180 -3.24 -24.28 8.10
CA SER A 180 -3.46 -23.00 8.77
C SER A 180 -2.29 -22.66 9.70
N GLN A 181 -1.87 -21.41 9.68
CA GLN A 181 -0.89 -20.87 10.60
C GLN A 181 -1.58 -20.18 11.78
N LYS A 182 -0.90 -20.11 12.92
CA LYS A 182 -1.44 -19.40 14.09
C LYS A 182 -1.65 -17.92 13.75
N GLY A 183 -2.88 -17.42 13.92
CA GLY A 183 -3.25 -16.04 13.62
C GLY A 183 -3.71 -15.80 12.17
N GLU A 184 -3.73 -16.86 11.33
CA GLU A 184 -4.27 -16.78 9.98
C GLU A 184 -5.80 -16.80 10.00
N GLU A 185 -6.39 -15.95 9.19
CA GLU A 185 -7.81 -15.96 8.83
C GLU A 185 -8.00 -16.54 7.42
N ARG A 186 -9.18 -17.03 7.14
CA ARG A 186 -9.54 -17.62 5.85
C ARG A 186 -10.66 -16.86 5.17
N GLY A 187 -10.60 -16.78 3.84
CA GLY A 187 -11.61 -16.12 3.01
C GLY A 187 -11.40 -14.61 2.90
N TYR A 188 -12.48 -13.89 2.68
CA TYR A 188 -12.48 -12.44 2.54
C TYR A 188 -12.59 -11.76 3.91
N ILE A 189 -12.14 -10.51 4.01
CA ILE A 189 -12.37 -9.68 5.19
C ILE A 189 -13.88 -9.45 5.33
N THR A 190 -14.44 -9.78 6.49
CA THR A 190 -15.87 -9.65 6.81
C THR A 190 -16.09 -8.71 7.99
N ALA A 191 -17.34 -8.31 8.20
CA ALA A 191 -17.76 -7.51 9.36
C ALA A 191 -17.39 -8.21 10.68
N GLU A 192 -17.70 -9.50 10.79
CA GLU A 192 -17.41 -10.31 11.98
C GLU A 192 -15.91 -10.42 12.25
N MET A 193 -15.09 -10.49 11.19
CA MET A 193 -13.62 -10.48 11.33
C MET A 193 -13.15 -9.13 11.89
N ILE A 194 -13.68 -8.02 11.39
CA ILE A 194 -13.34 -6.69 11.87
C ILE A 194 -13.77 -6.54 13.33
N GLU A 195 -14.98 -6.89 13.69
CA GLU A 195 -15.51 -6.81 15.07
C GLU A 195 -14.68 -7.65 16.05
N ARG A 196 -14.27 -8.85 15.63
CA ARG A 196 -13.48 -9.77 16.46
C ARG A 196 -12.10 -9.21 16.78
N HIS A 197 -11.42 -8.59 15.80
CA HIS A 197 -10.07 -8.08 15.97
C HIS A 197 -9.98 -6.62 16.40
N LEU A 198 -11.08 -5.87 16.24
CA LEU A 198 -11.17 -4.46 16.62
C LEU A 198 -12.50 -4.20 17.33
N PRO A 199 -12.64 -4.51 18.64
CA PRO A 199 -13.88 -4.27 19.40
C PRO A 199 -14.35 -2.81 19.34
N GLU A 200 -13.43 -1.86 19.26
CA GLU A 200 -13.69 -0.41 19.14
C GLU A 200 -13.94 0.03 17.69
N TRP A 201 -14.42 -0.85 16.84
CA TRP A 201 -14.57 -0.63 15.41
C TRP A 201 -15.41 0.61 15.03
N ARG A 202 -16.38 1.00 15.87
CA ARG A 202 -17.22 2.18 15.62
C ARG A 202 -16.46 3.49 15.72
N GLU A 203 -15.42 3.52 16.54
CA GLU A 203 -14.62 4.71 16.81
C GLU A 203 -13.41 4.82 15.89
N ALA A 204 -13.05 3.74 15.19
CA ALA A 204 -11.84 3.67 14.40
C ALA A 204 -11.86 4.55 13.16
N LEU A 205 -10.67 5.01 12.77
CA LEU A 205 -10.41 5.54 11.43
C LEU A 205 -9.99 4.39 10.50
N TYR A 206 -10.61 4.32 9.35
CA TYR A 206 -10.40 3.26 8.37
C TYR A 206 -9.63 3.76 7.16
N TYR A 207 -8.59 3.04 6.78
CA TYR A 207 -7.83 3.25 5.55
C TYR A 207 -8.02 2.03 4.65
N VAL A 208 -8.73 2.22 3.54
CA VAL A 208 -9.03 1.14 2.59
C VAL A 208 -8.16 1.32 1.35
N ILE A 209 -7.24 0.38 1.13
CA ILE A 209 -6.16 0.51 0.15
C ILE A 209 -6.07 -0.73 -0.73
N GLY A 210 -6.18 -0.58 -2.03
CA GLY A 210 -6.05 -1.70 -2.96
C GLY A 210 -6.69 -1.48 -4.32
N ALA A 211 -6.91 -2.59 -5.04
CA ALA A 211 -7.60 -2.53 -6.32
C ALA A 211 -9.05 -2.02 -6.16
N PRO A 212 -9.64 -1.36 -7.17
CA PRO A 212 -10.99 -0.78 -7.07
C PRO A 212 -12.03 -1.76 -6.53
N ALA A 213 -12.09 -2.98 -7.04
CA ALA A 213 -13.05 -3.99 -6.57
C ALA A 213 -12.86 -4.37 -5.09
N PHE A 214 -11.62 -4.40 -4.58
CA PHE A 214 -11.34 -4.61 -3.16
C PHE A 214 -11.82 -3.39 -2.35
N ALA A 215 -11.49 -2.21 -2.80
CA ALA A 215 -11.83 -0.96 -2.12
C ALA A 215 -13.36 -0.79 -2.02
N ASP A 216 -14.09 -1.04 -3.10
CA ASP A 216 -15.57 -0.98 -3.14
C ASP A 216 -16.19 -2.03 -2.21
N SER A 217 -15.65 -3.25 -2.19
CA SER A 217 -16.12 -4.32 -1.30
C SER A 217 -15.92 -3.94 0.18
N MET A 218 -14.74 -3.45 0.56
CA MET A 218 -14.45 -3.04 1.93
C MET A 218 -15.28 -1.84 2.37
N LYS A 219 -15.48 -0.87 1.47
CA LYS A 219 -16.40 0.24 1.72
C LYS A 219 -17.82 -0.27 2.03
N SER A 220 -18.32 -1.20 1.22
CA SER A 220 -19.64 -1.78 1.42
C SER A 220 -19.76 -2.51 2.77
N VAL A 221 -18.74 -3.27 3.16
CA VAL A 221 -18.68 -3.95 4.48
C VAL A 221 -18.74 -2.90 5.60
N LEU A 222 -17.88 -1.89 5.57
CA LEU A 222 -17.79 -0.88 6.63
C LEU A 222 -19.09 -0.07 6.77
N LEU A 223 -19.68 0.37 5.65
CA LEU A 223 -20.96 1.09 5.67
C LEU A 223 -22.10 0.18 6.15
N GLY A 224 -22.10 -1.10 5.77
CA GLY A 224 -23.06 -2.11 6.25
C GLY A 224 -22.96 -2.37 7.76
N MET A 225 -21.78 -2.22 8.36
CA MET A 225 -21.57 -2.24 9.81
C MET A 225 -22.06 -0.97 10.52
N GLY A 226 -22.34 0.10 9.78
CA GLY A 226 -22.73 1.40 10.33
C GLY A 226 -21.53 2.31 10.65
N VAL A 227 -20.35 2.05 10.08
CA VAL A 227 -19.22 3.00 10.12
C VAL A 227 -19.61 4.24 9.34
N VAL A 228 -19.43 5.42 9.93
CA VAL A 228 -19.76 6.69 9.28
C VAL A 228 -18.79 6.97 8.13
N PRO A 229 -19.25 7.46 6.97
CA PRO A 229 -18.43 7.66 5.78
C PRO A 229 -17.18 8.53 6.01
N GLU A 230 -17.26 9.51 6.90
CA GLU A 230 -16.17 10.42 7.25
C GLU A 230 -14.98 9.73 7.89
N ASN A 231 -15.21 8.56 8.50
CA ASN A 231 -14.16 7.72 9.08
C ASN A 231 -13.50 6.78 8.08
N VAL A 232 -13.94 6.77 6.82
CA VAL A 232 -13.44 5.84 5.80
C VAL A 232 -12.63 6.58 4.74
N HIS A 233 -11.31 6.48 4.84
CA HIS A 233 -10.37 7.05 3.88
C HIS A 233 -10.05 6.01 2.80
N MET A 234 -10.35 6.36 1.55
CA MET A 234 -10.21 5.46 0.40
C MET A 234 -8.98 5.84 -0.42
N ASP A 235 -8.12 4.86 -0.71
CA ASP A 235 -7.04 4.97 -1.68
C ASP A 235 -7.12 3.82 -2.72
N PRO A 236 -8.11 3.87 -3.63
CA PRO A 236 -8.25 2.88 -4.67
C PRO A 236 -7.16 3.09 -5.72
N PHE A 237 -6.34 2.07 -5.97
CA PHE A 237 -5.38 2.14 -7.05
C PHE A 237 -6.09 2.27 -8.40
N ALA A 238 -5.85 3.35 -9.11
CA ALA A 238 -6.32 3.53 -10.47
C ALA A 238 -5.68 2.48 -11.39
N GLY A 239 -6.24 1.28 -11.40
CA GLY A 239 -5.86 0.22 -12.32
C GLY A 239 -6.08 0.67 -13.77
N LEU A 240 -5.29 0.11 -14.70
CA LEU A 240 -5.61 0.15 -16.12
C LEU A 240 -6.79 -0.80 -16.37
N THR A 241 -8.00 -0.40 -16.03
CA THR A 241 -9.19 -1.01 -16.63
C THR A 241 -9.33 -0.34 -17.98
N GLY A 242 -9.02 -1.10 -19.07
CA GLY A 242 -9.42 -0.71 -20.41
C GLY A 242 -10.95 -0.77 -20.47
N SER A 243 -11.57 0.36 -20.31
CA SER A 243 -12.88 0.74 -20.86
C SER A 243 -13.09 2.20 -20.55
N GLY A 244 -13.10 3.01 -21.60
CA GLY A 244 -13.48 4.41 -21.50
C GLY A 244 -14.87 4.53 -20.90
N SER A 245 -15.02 5.25 -19.80
CA SER A 245 -16.24 5.96 -19.54
C SER A 245 -15.90 7.44 -19.62
N LYS A 246 -16.29 8.02 -20.75
CA LYS A 246 -16.53 9.45 -20.90
C LYS A 246 -17.54 9.86 -19.83
N ASN A 247 -17.16 10.77 -18.96
CA ASN A 247 -18.09 11.76 -18.46
C ASN A 247 -17.32 13.04 -18.25
N VAL A 248 -17.46 13.88 -19.28
CA VAL A 248 -17.37 15.33 -19.24
C VAL A 248 -18.78 15.82 -18.88
N ALA A 249 -18.91 16.54 -17.84
CA ALA A 249 -19.72 17.75 -17.70
C ALA A 249 -19.52 18.28 -16.27
#